data_7728499cec26f1de01ece4d02847f18d
#
_entry.id   7728499cec26f1de01ece4d02847f18d
#
_cell.length_a   1.000
_cell.length_b   1.000
_cell.length_c   1.000
_cell.angle_alpha   90.00
_cell.angle_beta   90.00
_cell.angle_gamma   90.00
#
_symmetry.space_group_name_H-M   'P 1'
#
loop_
_entity.id
_entity.type
_entity.pdbx_description
1 polymer ?
#
loop_
_entity_poly.entity_id
_entity_poly.type
_entity_poly.pdbx_seq_one_letter_code
_entity_poly.pdbx_strand_id
1 'polypeptide(L)'
;MTLYNYQKKDYKSISQTLAEGNSIMYQLPTGGGKTRVISEIVSEYSDKNVLILAHRRELLFQMKDTLSKKGINPGILVGWVEENLDSNILIGSVSTLSRDNRLKLDFLNKKWNLIIIDEAHRVRTPSYDKLLNHLKEINPKILFFGATATPYRYDRKDFREYFSRLLKGKTVKELIDEGYLSKYKTYITSIGDIDLEVEKSGEDYNISQLSLYMRKPELIEHGISQYQKYGEDRQCL
;
A
#
# COMPACT_ATOMS: atom_id res chain seq x y z
N MET A 1 7.55 -12.17 14.54
CA MET A 1 7.39 -13.00 13.32
C MET A 1 8.69 -12.99 12.54
N THR A 2 9.23 -14.15 12.17
CA THR A 2 10.50 -14.24 11.44
C THR A 2 10.29 -14.01 9.94
N LEU A 3 11.16 -13.22 9.29
CA LEU A 3 11.16 -13.06 7.83
C LEU A 3 11.52 -14.37 7.13
N TYR A 4 10.90 -14.63 5.98
CA TYR A 4 11.35 -15.68 5.05
C TYR A 4 12.71 -15.31 4.43
N ASN A 5 13.42 -16.29 3.87
CA ASN A 5 14.77 -16.06 3.34
C ASN A 5 14.82 -14.98 2.25
N TYR A 6 13.86 -14.95 1.31
CA TYR A 6 13.78 -13.93 0.31
C TYR A 6 13.50 -12.53 0.92
N GLN A 7 12.62 -12.46 1.93
CA GLN A 7 12.33 -11.19 2.62
C GLN A 7 13.54 -10.68 3.40
N LYS A 8 14.35 -11.58 3.99
CA LYS A 8 15.62 -11.19 4.65
C LYS A 8 16.61 -10.58 3.68
N LYS A 9 16.71 -11.16 2.46
CA LYS A 9 17.56 -10.62 1.39
C LYS A 9 17.08 -9.24 0.97
N ASP A 10 15.78 -9.11 0.70
CA ASP A 10 15.17 -7.85 0.27
C ASP A 10 15.28 -6.78 1.35
N TYR A 11 15.00 -7.13 2.63
CA TYR A 11 15.19 -6.25 3.78
C TYR A 11 16.62 -5.70 3.85
N LYS A 12 17.65 -6.56 3.74
CA LYS A 12 19.05 -6.12 3.77
C LYS A 12 19.35 -5.11 2.65
N SER A 13 18.85 -5.35 1.44
CA SER A 13 19.05 -4.45 0.31
C SER A 13 18.36 -3.09 0.52
N ILE A 14 17.15 -3.10 1.11
CA ILE A 14 16.39 -1.88 1.45
C ILE A 14 17.13 -1.11 2.54
N SER A 15 17.49 -1.76 3.64
CA SER A 15 18.21 -1.16 4.77
C SER A 15 19.52 -0.52 4.32
N GLN A 16 20.34 -1.23 3.52
CA GLN A 16 21.57 -0.69 2.96
C GLN A 16 21.30 0.54 2.08
N THR A 17 20.31 0.50 1.20
CA THR A 17 19.97 1.63 0.32
C THR A 17 19.57 2.86 1.12
N LEU A 18 18.75 2.68 2.18
CA LEU A 18 18.35 3.77 3.07
C LEU A 18 19.53 4.31 3.88
N ALA A 19 20.46 3.45 4.35
CA ALA A 19 21.67 3.85 5.07
C ALA A 19 22.63 4.67 4.17
N GLU A 20 22.65 4.41 2.87
CA GLU A 20 23.38 5.20 1.87
C GLU A 20 22.71 6.56 1.57
N GLY A 21 21.56 6.89 2.21
CA GLY A 21 20.83 8.13 1.98
C GLY A 21 19.96 8.12 0.71
N ASN A 22 19.62 6.94 0.18
CA ASN A 22 18.82 6.80 -1.02
C ASN A 22 17.39 6.33 -0.69
N SER A 23 16.40 6.98 -1.28
CA SER A 23 15.01 6.55 -1.23
C SER A 23 14.75 5.38 -2.18
N ILE A 24 13.91 4.41 -1.76
CA ILE A 24 13.72 3.18 -2.49
C ILE A 24 12.25 2.78 -2.61
N MET A 25 11.84 2.34 -3.80
CA MET A 25 10.58 1.66 -4.03
C MET A 25 10.83 0.15 -4.07
N TYR A 26 10.02 -0.61 -3.34
CA TYR A 26 10.07 -2.07 -3.28
C TYR A 26 8.84 -2.67 -3.93
N GLN A 27 9.05 -3.47 -4.95
CA GLN A 27 8.00 -4.23 -5.62
C GLN A 27 7.94 -5.64 -5.04
N LEU A 28 6.78 -5.99 -4.44
CA LEU A 28 6.49 -7.36 -4.03
C LEU A 28 4.98 -7.62 -4.20
N PRO A 29 4.57 -8.77 -4.75
CA PRO A 29 3.15 -9.10 -4.94
C PRO A 29 2.34 -9.06 -3.65
N THR A 30 1.02 -8.94 -3.79
CA THR A 30 0.08 -9.17 -2.68
C THR A 30 0.26 -10.59 -2.14
N GLY A 31 0.20 -10.75 -0.83
CA GLY A 31 0.51 -12.03 -0.17
C GLY A 31 2.01 -12.30 0.04
N GLY A 32 2.92 -11.59 -0.65
CA GLY A 32 4.37 -11.74 -0.47
C GLY A 32 4.91 -11.19 0.85
N GLY A 33 4.08 -10.54 1.68
CA GLY A 33 4.46 -10.10 3.03
C GLY A 33 5.16 -8.75 3.09
N LYS A 34 4.77 -7.78 2.24
CA LYS A 34 5.24 -6.39 2.30
C LYS A 34 5.22 -5.82 3.72
N THR A 35 4.12 -6.01 4.45
CA THR A 35 3.94 -5.53 5.83
C THR A 35 5.00 -6.07 6.78
N ARG A 36 5.48 -7.31 6.60
CA ARG A 36 6.57 -7.88 7.41
C ARG A 36 7.88 -7.15 7.17
N VAL A 37 8.23 -6.89 5.90
CA VAL A 37 9.45 -6.15 5.55
C VAL A 37 9.36 -4.72 6.07
N ILE A 38 8.22 -4.04 5.89
CA ILE A 38 7.97 -2.72 6.44
C ILE A 38 8.20 -2.72 7.96
N SER A 39 7.66 -3.70 8.69
CA SER A 39 7.79 -3.73 10.15
C SER A 39 9.23 -3.96 10.63
N GLU A 40 10.08 -4.65 9.85
CA GLU A 40 11.53 -4.75 10.16
C GLU A 40 12.25 -3.42 9.94
N ILE A 41 11.96 -2.72 8.84
CA ILE A 41 12.52 -1.38 8.60
C ILE A 41 12.09 -0.40 9.70
N VAL A 42 10.82 -0.41 10.12
CA VAL A 42 10.36 0.42 11.26
C VAL A 42 11.10 0.07 12.54
N SER A 43 11.35 -1.22 12.81
CA SER A 43 12.10 -1.64 14.00
C SER A 43 13.55 -1.14 13.98
N GLU A 44 14.20 -1.14 12.82
CA GLU A 44 15.56 -0.61 12.64
C GLU A 44 15.62 0.93 12.87
N TYR A 45 14.54 1.63 12.52
CA TYR A 45 14.43 3.10 12.66
C TYR A 45 13.65 3.51 13.93
N SER A 46 13.53 2.63 14.93
CA SER A 46 12.69 2.87 16.11
C SER A 46 13.14 4.03 17.01
N ASP A 47 14.39 4.45 16.90
CA ASP A 47 14.98 5.63 17.57
C ASP A 47 14.78 6.94 16.78
N LYS A 48 14.20 6.90 15.59
CA LYS A 48 14.04 8.02 14.67
C LYS A 48 12.57 8.35 14.41
N ASN A 49 12.31 9.53 13.86
CA ASN A 49 10.95 9.91 13.47
C ASN A 49 10.57 9.22 12.16
N VAL A 50 9.60 8.30 12.22
CA VAL A 50 9.07 7.54 11.10
C VAL A 50 7.58 7.81 10.92
N LEU A 51 7.19 8.21 9.72
CA LEU A 51 5.77 8.35 9.35
C LEU A 51 5.38 7.24 8.37
N ILE A 52 4.37 6.46 8.73
CA ILE A 52 3.85 5.37 7.90
C ILE A 52 2.53 5.83 7.28
N LEU A 53 2.46 5.80 5.97
CA LEU A 53 1.32 6.26 5.18
C LEU A 53 0.67 5.09 4.45
N ALA A 54 -0.64 4.97 4.57
CA ALA A 54 -1.44 4.10 3.73
C ALA A 54 -2.78 4.76 3.37
N HIS A 55 -3.44 4.21 2.35
CA HIS A 55 -4.71 4.73 1.88
C HIS A 55 -5.90 4.05 2.58
N ARG A 56 -5.79 2.74 2.85
CA ARG A 56 -6.87 1.94 3.46
C ARG A 56 -6.75 1.91 4.98
N ARG A 57 -7.84 2.23 5.63
CA ARG A 57 -7.95 2.30 7.08
C ARG A 57 -7.58 0.98 7.77
N GLU A 58 -8.06 -0.13 7.24
CA GLU A 58 -7.82 -1.47 7.78
C GLU A 58 -6.34 -1.82 7.82
N LEU A 59 -5.58 -1.43 6.76
CA LEU A 59 -4.13 -1.67 6.69
C LEU A 59 -3.36 -0.89 7.74
N LEU A 60 -3.83 0.31 8.10
CA LEU A 60 -3.19 1.14 9.13
C LEU A 60 -3.33 0.50 10.52
N PHE A 61 -4.52 -0.04 10.86
CA PHE A 61 -4.72 -0.77 12.12
C PHE A 61 -3.95 -2.08 12.16
N GLN A 62 -3.90 -2.85 11.06
CA GLN A 62 -3.07 -4.05 10.96
C GLN A 62 -1.58 -3.74 11.14
N MET A 63 -1.11 -2.61 10.61
CA MET A 63 0.27 -2.16 10.82
C MET A 63 0.51 -1.83 12.29
N LYS A 64 -0.40 -1.09 12.95
CA LYS A 64 -0.34 -0.79 14.39
C LYS A 64 -0.21 -2.08 15.20
N ASP A 65 -1.08 -3.06 14.97
CA ASP A 65 -1.05 -4.35 15.67
C ASP A 65 0.26 -5.10 15.43
N THR A 66 0.76 -5.06 14.19
CA THR A 66 2.02 -5.72 13.84
C THR A 66 3.21 -5.12 14.58
N LEU A 67 3.26 -3.79 14.68
CA LEU A 67 4.31 -3.07 15.41
C LEU A 67 4.18 -3.26 16.93
N SER A 68 2.96 -3.22 17.48
CA SER A 68 2.70 -3.45 18.89
C SER A 68 3.17 -4.84 19.34
N LYS A 69 2.99 -5.88 18.52
CA LYS A 69 3.52 -7.23 18.77
C LYS A 69 5.04 -7.31 18.80
N LYS A 70 5.73 -6.29 18.26
CA LYS A 70 7.20 -6.14 18.33
C LYS A 70 7.65 -5.22 19.47
N GLY A 71 6.74 -4.80 20.36
CA GLY A 71 7.04 -3.88 21.45
C GLY A 71 7.15 -2.41 21.05
N ILE A 72 6.77 -2.07 19.82
CA ILE A 72 6.73 -0.70 19.32
C ILE A 72 5.32 -0.16 19.52
N ASN A 73 5.17 0.99 20.19
CA ASN A 73 3.88 1.64 20.42
C ASN A 73 3.73 2.88 19.52
N PRO A 74 3.27 2.72 18.26
CA PRO A 74 3.13 3.83 17.34
C PRO A 74 1.93 4.70 17.70
N GLY A 75 2.00 5.99 17.36
CA GLY A 75 0.84 6.85 17.25
C GLY A 75 0.00 6.49 16.02
N ILE A 76 -1.28 6.83 16.04
CA ILE A 76 -2.18 6.65 14.89
C ILE A 76 -3.08 7.87 14.68
N LEU A 77 -3.20 8.28 13.39
CA LEU A 77 -4.11 9.34 12.96
C LEU A 77 -4.88 8.92 11.70
N VAL A 78 -6.13 8.52 11.90
CA VAL A 78 -6.98 8.00 10.83
C VAL A 78 -8.42 8.52 10.99
N GLY A 79 -8.83 9.46 10.16
CA GLY A 79 -10.13 10.11 10.30
C GLY A 79 -10.19 10.93 11.59
N TRP A 80 -11.01 10.48 12.53
CA TRP A 80 -11.15 11.04 13.89
C TRP A 80 -10.47 10.22 14.98
N VAL A 81 -9.80 9.13 14.62
CA VAL A 81 -9.00 8.34 15.58
C VAL A 81 -7.64 8.99 15.72
N GLU A 82 -7.36 9.49 16.90
CA GLU A 82 -6.12 10.17 17.28
C GLU A 82 -5.59 9.55 18.59
N GLU A 83 -4.45 8.86 18.49
CA GLU A 83 -3.82 8.23 19.67
C GLU A 83 -2.31 8.43 19.60
N ASN A 84 -1.68 8.77 20.70
CA ASN A 84 -0.23 8.85 20.90
C ASN A 84 0.49 9.65 19.79
N LEU A 85 0.00 10.86 19.46
CA LEU A 85 0.50 11.68 18.35
C LEU A 85 1.94 12.17 18.55
N ASP A 86 2.42 12.21 19.79
CA ASP A 86 3.79 12.60 20.14
C ASP A 86 4.81 11.49 19.87
N SER A 87 4.35 10.27 19.56
CA SER A 87 5.23 9.15 19.22
C SER A 87 6.18 9.50 18.09
N ASN A 88 7.41 9.03 18.17
CA ASN A 88 8.37 9.12 17.07
C ASN A 88 7.98 8.25 15.87
N ILE A 89 7.13 7.25 16.06
CA ILE A 89 6.54 6.45 14.97
C ILE A 89 5.07 6.76 14.88
N LEU A 90 4.62 7.36 13.77
CA LEU A 90 3.23 7.70 13.54
C LEU A 90 2.69 6.96 12.31
N ILE A 91 1.50 6.41 12.44
CA ILE A 91 0.75 5.78 11.36
C ILE A 91 -0.38 6.72 10.95
N GLY A 92 -0.46 7.08 9.67
CA GLY A 92 -1.44 8.04 9.21
C GLY A 92 -2.11 7.72 7.90
N SER A 93 -3.39 8.09 7.80
CA SER A 93 -4.12 8.07 6.54
C SER A 93 -3.77 9.31 5.73
N VAL A 94 -3.36 9.13 4.48
CA VAL A 94 -3.06 10.25 3.58
C VAL A 94 -4.25 11.19 3.42
N SER A 95 -5.47 10.66 3.29
CA SER A 95 -6.69 11.46 3.17
C SER A 95 -6.99 12.31 4.42
N THR A 96 -6.48 11.91 5.58
CA THR A 96 -6.58 12.70 6.81
C THR A 96 -5.47 13.73 6.89
N LEU A 97 -4.22 13.33 6.67
CA LEU A 97 -3.04 14.15 6.87
C LEU A 97 -2.87 15.25 5.79
N SER A 98 -3.35 15.04 4.56
CA SER A 98 -3.24 16.01 3.46
C SER A 98 -4.22 17.22 3.55
N ARG A 99 -5.08 17.24 4.58
CA ARG A 99 -6.00 18.39 4.81
C ARG A 99 -5.25 19.59 5.31
N ASP A 100 -5.62 20.80 4.86
CA ASP A 100 -4.93 22.05 5.19
C ASP A 100 -4.83 22.32 6.69
N ASN A 101 -5.90 22.02 7.45
CA ASN A 101 -5.90 22.15 8.90
C ASN A 101 -5.00 21.15 9.61
N ARG A 102 -4.70 20.00 8.99
CA ARG A 102 -3.82 18.97 9.56
C ARG A 102 -2.35 19.22 9.24
N LEU A 103 -2.03 19.77 8.08
CA LEU A 103 -0.67 20.12 7.69
C LEU A 103 -0.03 21.17 8.63
N LYS A 104 -0.84 21.94 9.36
CA LYS A 104 -0.39 22.99 10.30
C LYS A 104 -0.14 22.47 11.71
N LEU A 105 -0.41 21.20 11.99
CA LEU A 105 -0.28 20.66 13.35
C LEU A 105 1.17 20.31 13.68
N ASP A 106 1.60 20.65 14.89
CA ASP A 106 3.00 20.54 15.34
C ASP A 106 3.55 19.13 15.23
N PHE A 107 2.77 18.10 15.55
CA PHE A 107 3.21 16.72 15.45
C PHE A 107 3.57 16.31 14.00
N LEU A 108 2.93 16.90 12.98
CA LEU A 108 3.25 16.66 11.57
C LEU A 108 4.46 17.46 11.11
N ASN A 109 4.70 18.61 11.71
CA ASN A 109 5.78 19.54 11.36
C ASN A 109 7.13 19.21 12.03
N LYS A 110 7.21 18.13 12.82
CA LYS A 110 8.51 17.63 13.29
C LYS A 110 9.34 17.08 12.11
N LYS A 111 10.67 17.06 12.29
CA LYS A 111 11.57 16.52 11.26
C LYS A 111 11.45 15.00 11.17
N TRP A 112 10.71 14.53 10.17
CA TRP A 112 10.63 13.11 9.85
C TRP A 112 11.92 12.65 9.17
N ASN A 113 12.46 11.51 9.58
CA ASN A 113 13.65 10.91 8.98
C ASN A 113 13.31 9.97 7.84
N LEU A 114 12.20 9.22 8.00
CA LEU A 114 11.75 8.22 7.02
C LEU A 114 10.24 8.29 6.85
N ILE A 115 9.79 8.35 5.62
CA ILE A 115 8.39 8.15 5.25
C ILE A 115 8.24 6.79 4.61
N ILE A 116 7.39 5.94 5.18
CA ILE A 116 7.05 4.63 4.62
C ILE A 116 5.68 4.73 3.97
N ILE A 117 5.58 4.29 2.72
CA ILE A 117 4.36 4.42 1.92
C ILE A 117 3.94 3.04 1.44
N ASP A 118 2.82 2.56 1.97
CA ASP A 118 2.16 1.37 1.42
C ASP A 118 1.32 1.77 0.20
N GLU A 119 1.26 0.88 -0.79
CA GLU A 119 0.70 1.13 -2.12
C GLU A 119 1.34 2.36 -2.80
N ALA A 120 2.67 2.39 -2.80
CA ALA A 120 3.49 3.52 -3.26
C ALA A 120 3.28 3.92 -4.73
N HIS A 121 2.59 3.10 -5.54
CA HIS A 121 2.16 3.50 -6.88
C HIS A 121 1.21 4.72 -6.88
N ARG A 122 0.67 5.08 -5.71
CA ARG A 122 -0.24 6.23 -5.52
C ARG A 122 0.45 7.56 -5.23
N VAL A 123 1.76 7.60 -5.08
CA VAL A 123 2.50 8.81 -4.63
C VAL A 123 2.30 10.05 -5.50
N ARG A 124 1.87 9.89 -6.75
CA ARG A 124 1.59 11.01 -7.68
C ARG A 124 0.12 11.43 -7.71
N THR A 125 -0.70 10.98 -6.78
CA THR A 125 -2.05 11.54 -6.62
C THR A 125 -1.99 12.87 -5.87
N PRO A 126 -2.94 13.82 -6.12
CA PRO A 126 -2.87 15.16 -5.53
C PRO A 126 -2.71 15.18 -4.00
N SER A 127 -3.37 14.27 -3.28
CA SER A 127 -3.28 14.21 -1.82
C SER A 127 -1.90 13.77 -1.33
N TYR A 128 -1.26 12.81 -2.03
CA TYR A 128 0.11 12.40 -1.71
C TYR A 128 1.09 13.50 -2.07
N ASP A 129 1.04 14.05 -3.30
CA ASP A 129 1.94 15.12 -3.73
C ASP A 129 1.89 16.30 -2.74
N LYS A 130 0.71 16.73 -2.33
CA LYS A 130 0.53 17.82 -1.36
C LYS A 130 1.22 17.51 -0.03
N LEU A 131 0.97 16.33 0.54
CA LEU A 131 1.54 15.92 1.83
C LEU A 131 3.05 15.74 1.74
N LEU A 132 3.53 14.99 0.74
CA LEU A 132 4.96 14.66 0.63
C LEU A 132 5.82 15.89 0.32
N ASN A 133 5.33 16.82 -0.51
CA ASN A 133 6.02 18.08 -0.77
C ASN A 133 6.11 18.93 0.49
N HIS A 134 5.03 19.06 1.25
CA HIS A 134 5.05 19.75 2.54
C HIS A 134 6.11 19.14 3.50
N LEU A 135 6.18 17.82 3.61
CA LEU A 135 7.17 17.15 4.46
C LEU A 135 8.61 17.33 3.95
N LYS A 136 8.82 17.38 2.62
CA LYS A 136 10.13 17.69 2.01
C LYS A 136 10.58 19.12 2.27
N GLU A 137 9.67 20.08 2.32
CA GLU A 137 9.98 21.48 2.68
C GLU A 137 10.51 21.58 4.12
N ILE A 138 9.93 20.80 5.06
CA ILE A 138 10.37 20.75 6.47
C ILE A 138 11.72 20.05 6.60
N ASN A 139 11.92 18.93 5.91
CA ASN A 139 13.18 18.19 5.90
C ASN A 139 13.57 17.76 4.48
N PRO A 140 14.40 18.54 3.75
CA PRO A 140 14.85 18.17 2.41
C PRO A 140 15.68 16.87 2.33
N LYS A 141 16.20 16.37 3.47
CA LYS A 141 16.96 15.12 3.55
C LYS A 141 16.09 13.92 3.95
N ILE A 142 14.76 14.08 3.94
CA ILE A 142 13.83 13.01 4.28
C ILE A 142 13.97 11.83 3.30
N LEU A 143 13.97 10.62 3.83
CA LEU A 143 14.02 9.41 3.02
C LEU A 143 12.61 8.85 2.80
N PHE A 144 12.42 8.21 1.64
CA PHE A 144 11.17 7.53 1.30
C PHE A 144 11.43 6.04 1.07
N PHE A 145 10.64 5.21 1.73
CA PHE A 145 10.53 3.78 1.45
C PHE A 145 9.11 3.47 0.99
N GLY A 146 8.95 3.14 -0.29
CA GLY A 146 7.66 2.79 -0.86
C GLY A 146 7.53 1.29 -1.08
N ALA A 147 6.39 0.69 -0.70
CA ALA A 147 6.07 -0.70 -1.01
C ALA A 147 4.84 -0.78 -1.93
N THR A 148 4.89 -1.61 -2.97
CA THR A 148 3.76 -1.80 -3.89
C THR A 148 3.82 -3.15 -4.60
N ALA A 149 2.68 -3.68 -5.02
CA ALA A 149 2.64 -4.83 -5.93
C ALA A 149 2.89 -4.41 -7.40
N THR A 150 2.48 -3.19 -7.76
CA THR A 150 2.47 -2.66 -9.14
C THR A 150 3.17 -1.31 -9.17
N PRO A 151 4.49 -1.24 -9.46
CA PRO A 151 5.24 0.02 -9.46
C PRO A 151 4.91 0.92 -10.64
N TYR A 152 4.22 0.41 -11.66
CA TYR A 152 3.88 1.15 -12.87
C TYR A 152 2.46 1.71 -12.80
N ARG A 153 2.27 2.93 -13.32
CA ARG A 153 0.96 3.57 -13.45
C ARG A 153 0.62 3.76 -14.93
N TYR A 154 -0.67 3.75 -15.22
CA TYR A 154 -1.20 4.03 -16.57
C TYR A 154 -0.88 5.45 -17.04
N ASP A 155 -0.87 6.43 -16.12
CA ASP A 155 -0.62 7.84 -16.40
C ASP A 155 0.86 8.19 -16.65
N ARG A 156 1.75 7.19 -16.67
CA ARG A 156 3.20 7.32 -16.89
C ARG A 156 3.92 8.36 -16.03
N LYS A 157 3.28 8.85 -14.97
CA LYS A 157 3.92 9.79 -14.04
C LYS A 157 5.10 9.11 -13.35
N ASP A 158 6.25 9.79 -13.40
CA ASP A 158 7.49 9.26 -12.88
C ASP A 158 7.52 9.30 -11.36
N PHE A 159 7.85 8.19 -10.72
CA PHE A 159 8.04 8.08 -9.28
C PHE A 159 9.45 8.50 -8.82
N ARG A 160 10.39 8.78 -9.76
CA ARG A 160 11.80 9.12 -9.47
C ARG A 160 11.95 10.40 -8.65
N GLU A 161 10.93 11.23 -8.60
CA GLU A 161 10.91 12.39 -7.72
C GLU A 161 11.00 12.02 -6.23
N TYR A 162 10.44 10.86 -5.85
CA TYR A 162 10.42 10.38 -4.47
C TYR A 162 11.36 9.18 -4.26
N PHE A 163 11.58 8.35 -5.26
CA PHE A 163 12.38 7.14 -5.13
C PHE A 163 13.48 7.09 -6.18
N SER A 164 14.73 7.11 -5.72
CA SER A 164 15.91 7.03 -6.61
C SER A 164 16.19 5.61 -7.09
N ARG A 165 15.68 4.58 -6.40
CA ARG A 165 15.89 3.16 -6.71
C ARG A 165 14.61 2.36 -6.70
N LEU A 166 14.56 1.28 -7.51
CA LEU A 166 13.52 0.27 -7.53
C LEU A 166 14.13 -1.10 -7.24
N LEU A 167 13.74 -1.72 -6.13
CA LEU A 167 14.04 -3.12 -5.82
C LEU A 167 12.87 -3.98 -6.26
N LYS A 168 13.12 -4.94 -7.13
CA LYS A 168 12.14 -5.97 -7.51
C LYS A 168 12.38 -7.20 -6.66
N GLY A 169 11.42 -7.55 -5.81
CA GLY A 169 11.36 -8.81 -5.09
C GLY A 169 10.86 -9.95 -5.99
N LYS A 170 10.53 -11.09 -5.38
CA LYS A 170 10.02 -12.26 -6.10
C LYS A 170 8.70 -11.97 -6.81
N THR A 171 8.53 -12.58 -7.96
CA THR A 171 7.28 -12.59 -8.72
C THR A 171 6.23 -13.53 -8.09
N VAL A 172 4.96 -13.40 -8.48
CA VAL A 172 3.88 -14.33 -8.06
C VAL A 172 4.26 -15.78 -8.40
N LYS A 173 4.80 -16.02 -9.61
CA LYS A 173 5.19 -17.34 -10.07
C LYS A 173 6.27 -17.95 -9.18
N GLU A 174 7.34 -17.22 -8.90
CA GLU A 174 8.42 -17.68 -8.02
C GLU A 174 7.91 -18.01 -6.61
N LEU A 175 7.01 -17.15 -6.06
CA LEU A 175 6.43 -17.39 -4.75
C LEU A 175 5.52 -18.62 -4.71
N ILE A 176 4.83 -18.94 -5.80
CA ILE A 176 4.03 -20.17 -5.93
C ILE A 176 4.94 -21.39 -6.08
N ASP A 177 5.95 -21.31 -6.96
CA ASP A 177 6.87 -22.42 -7.24
C ASP A 177 7.67 -22.81 -5.98
N GLU A 178 7.98 -21.84 -5.12
CA GLU A 178 8.65 -22.04 -3.82
C GLU A 178 7.70 -22.33 -2.65
N GLY A 179 6.39 -22.43 -2.88
CA GLY A 179 5.39 -22.78 -1.86
C GLY A 179 5.04 -21.66 -0.87
N TYR A 180 5.42 -20.41 -1.11
CA TYR A 180 5.03 -19.28 -0.29
C TYR A 180 3.62 -18.74 -0.61
N LEU A 181 3.14 -18.94 -1.83
CA LEU A 181 1.78 -18.64 -2.27
C LEU A 181 1.11 -19.90 -2.82
N SER A 182 -0.20 -19.98 -2.64
CA SER A 182 -1.01 -21.07 -3.18
C SER A 182 -1.12 -20.98 -4.69
N LYS A 183 -1.19 -22.12 -5.35
CA LYS A 183 -1.58 -22.18 -6.76
C LYS A 183 -3.01 -21.66 -6.91
N TYR A 184 -3.30 -21.02 -8.04
CA TYR A 184 -4.64 -20.55 -8.40
C TYR A 184 -5.07 -21.07 -9.77
N LYS A 185 -6.38 -21.14 -9.98
CA LYS A 185 -7.00 -21.38 -11.28
C LYS A 185 -7.86 -20.16 -11.63
N THR A 186 -7.73 -19.68 -12.86
CA THR A 186 -8.57 -18.59 -13.36
C THR A 186 -9.58 -19.19 -14.33
N TYR A 187 -10.86 -18.93 -14.08
CA TYR A 187 -11.94 -19.27 -14.98
C TYR A 187 -12.45 -17.99 -15.62
N ILE A 188 -12.46 -17.94 -16.94
CA ILE A 188 -13.02 -16.84 -17.73
C ILE A 188 -14.35 -17.30 -18.28
N THR A 189 -15.41 -16.58 -17.95
CA THR A 189 -16.76 -16.89 -18.43
C THR A 189 -17.31 -15.68 -19.19
N SER A 190 -18.07 -15.90 -20.25
CA SER A 190 -18.79 -14.88 -20.97
C SER A 190 -20.28 -14.94 -20.59
N ILE A 191 -20.88 -13.79 -20.44
CA ILE A 191 -22.34 -13.64 -20.21
C ILE A 191 -22.91 -13.08 -21.51
N GLY A 192 -22.99 -13.90 -22.57
CA GLY A 192 -23.59 -13.50 -23.85
C GLY A 192 -23.19 -12.10 -24.36
N ASP A 193 -23.92 -11.56 -25.30
CA ASP A 193 -23.78 -10.18 -25.78
C ASP A 193 -24.50 -9.21 -24.82
N ILE A 194 -23.92 -9.00 -23.65
CA ILE A 194 -24.43 -7.95 -22.77
C ILE A 194 -23.68 -6.66 -23.15
N ASP A 195 -24.39 -5.77 -23.84
CA ASP A 195 -23.89 -4.43 -24.14
C ASP A 195 -23.58 -3.68 -22.84
N LEU A 196 -22.32 -3.31 -22.69
CA LEU A 196 -21.84 -2.56 -21.54
C LEU A 196 -22.14 -1.07 -21.79
N GLU A 197 -23.40 -0.67 -21.54
CA GLU A 197 -23.83 0.73 -21.59
C GLU A 197 -23.27 1.54 -20.42
N VAL A 198 -21.94 1.56 -20.28
CA VAL A 198 -21.23 2.34 -19.26
C VAL A 198 -20.31 3.32 -19.93
N GLU A 199 -20.53 4.61 -19.70
CA GLU A 199 -19.68 5.68 -20.21
C GLU A 199 -18.29 5.62 -19.63
N LYS A 200 -17.29 5.99 -20.43
CA LYS A 200 -15.94 6.18 -19.92
C LYS A 200 -15.81 7.56 -19.27
N SER A 201 -15.21 7.58 -18.09
CA SER A 201 -14.78 8.80 -17.40
C SER A 201 -13.25 8.89 -17.47
N GLY A 202 -12.74 9.53 -18.53
CA GLY A 202 -11.31 9.52 -18.86
C GLY A 202 -10.85 8.18 -19.43
N GLU A 203 -9.85 7.56 -18.80
CA GLU A 203 -9.33 6.24 -19.20
C GLU A 203 -10.06 5.06 -18.54
N ASP A 204 -10.96 5.32 -17.59
CA ASP A 204 -11.69 4.31 -16.83
C ASP A 204 -13.20 4.44 -17.02
N TYR A 205 -13.97 3.45 -16.58
CA TYR A 205 -15.42 3.49 -16.59
C TYR A 205 -15.98 4.37 -15.49
N ASN A 206 -17.14 4.98 -15.72
CA ASN A 206 -17.89 5.69 -14.68
C ASN A 206 -18.31 4.71 -13.58
N ILE A 207 -17.69 4.87 -12.38
CA ILE A 207 -17.86 3.94 -11.26
C ILE A 207 -19.32 3.80 -10.82
N SER A 208 -20.09 4.91 -10.84
CA SER A 208 -21.49 4.89 -10.43
C SER A 208 -22.34 4.09 -11.42
N GLN A 209 -22.16 4.30 -12.71
CA GLN A 209 -22.85 3.55 -13.76
C GLN A 209 -22.44 2.07 -13.76
N LEU A 210 -21.13 1.80 -13.62
CA LEU A 210 -20.61 0.43 -13.52
C LEU A 210 -21.19 -0.28 -12.29
N SER A 211 -21.29 0.39 -11.14
CA SER A 211 -21.90 -0.18 -9.92
C SER A 211 -23.38 -0.54 -10.12
N LEU A 212 -24.14 0.32 -10.79
CA LEU A 212 -25.55 0.03 -11.12
C LEU A 212 -25.67 -1.16 -12.09
N TYR A 213 -24.80 -1.17 -13.11
CA TYR A 213 -24.75 -2.26 -14.07
C TYR A 213 -24.44 -3.61 -13.41
N MET A 214 -23.44 -3.66 -12.52
CA MET A 214 -23.04 -4.89 -11.81
C MET A 214 -24.07 -5.40 -10.82
N ARG A 215 -25.12 -4.61 -10.51
CA ARG A 215 -26.26 -5.03 -9.67
C ARG A 215 -27.40 -5.68 -10.46
N LYS A 216 -27.29 -5.80 -11.78
CA LYS A 216 -28.31 -6.49 -12.59
C LYS A 216 -28.45 -7.94 -12.11
N PRO A 217 -29.68 -8.44 -11.89
CA PRO A 217 -29.92 -9.79 -11.38
C PRO A 217 -29.21 -10.88 -12.20
N GLU A 218 -29.23 -10.74 -13.53
CA GLU A 218 -28.62 -11.69 -14.46
C GLU A 218 -27.11 -11.84 -14.24
N LEU A 219 -26.40 -10.74 -13.91
CA LEU A 219 -24.97 -10.75 -13.61
C LEU A 219 -24.68 -11.41 -12.28
N ILE A 220 -25.52 -11.14 -11.28
CA ILE A 220 -25.41 -11.74 -9.94
C ILE A 220 -25.66 -13.24 -10.02
N GLU A 221 -26.75 -13.65 -10.68
CA GLU A 221 -27.12 -15.07 -10.87
C GLU A 221 -26.03 -15.82 -11.65
N HIS A 222 -25.48 -15.21 -12.71
CA HIS A 222 -24.36 -15.78 -13.43
C HIS A 222 -23.13 -15.96 -12.51
N GLY A 223 -22.76 -14.94 -11.73
CA GLY A 223 -21.66 -15.03 -10.78
C GLY A 223 -21.85 -16.17 -9.77
N ILE A 224 -23.06 -16.29 -9.20
CA ILE A 224 -23.42 -17.36 -8.26
C ILE A 224 -23.32 -18.74 -8.95
N SER A 225 -23.85 -18.88 -10.15
CA SER A 225 -23.81 -20.15 -10.89
C SER A 225 -22.36 -20.59 -11.22
N GLN A 226 -21.50 -19.63 -11.59
CA GLN A 226 -20.08 -19.91 -11.83
C GLN A 226 -19.36 -20.28 -10.53
N TYR A 227 -19.67 -19.61 -9.42
CA TYR A 227 -19.14 -19.99 -8.12
C TYR A 227 -19.55 -21.41 -7.72
N GLN A 228 -20.84 -21.77 -7.84
CA GLN A 228 -21.34 -23.13 -7.57
C GLN A 228 -20.65 -24.18 -8.45
N LYS A 229 -20.39 -23.84 -9.71
CA LYS A 229 -19.73 -24.75 -10.67
C LYS A 229 -18.22 -24.96 -10.40
N TYR A 230 -17.49 -23.90 -10.02
CA TYR A 230 -16.03 -23.90 -9.96
C TYR A 230 -15.46 -23.64 -8.57
N GLY A 231 -16.27 -23.19 -7.61
CA GLY A 231 -15.82 -22.78 -6.28
C GLY A 231 -15.45 -23.94 -5.35
N GLU A 232 -15.87 -25.17 -5.67
CA GLU A 232 -15.53 -26.39 -4.89
C GLU A 232 -15.81 -26.21 -3.39
N ASP A 233 -16.95 -25.60 -3.03
CA ASP A 233 -17.38 -25.26 -1.66
C ASP A 233 -16.38 -24.42 -0.85
N ARG A 234 -15.44 -23.74 -1.52
CA ARG A 234 -14.50 -22.84 -0.87
C ARG A 234 -15.20 -21.56 -0.45
N GLN A 235 -14.64 -20.91 0.58
CA GLN A 235 -15.13 -19.60 1.02
C GLN A 235 -15.01 -18.57 -0.11
N CYS A 236 -16.10 -17.89 -0.42
CA CYS A 236 -16.17 -16.74 -1.33
C CYS A 236 -15.96 -15.44 -0.54
N LEU A 237 -15.20 -14.51 -1.11
CA LEU A 237 -14.98 -13.16 -0.59
C LEU A 237 -15.80 -12.14 -1.36
#